data_af5565d212300bdebc31584dc9eaba27
#
_entry.id   af5565d212300bdebc31584dc9eaba27
#
_cell.length_a   1.000
_cell.length_b   1.000
_cell.length_c   1.000
_cell.angle_alpha   90.00
_cell.angle_beta   90.00
_cell.angle_gamma   90.00
#
_symmetry.space_group_name_H-M   'P 1'
#
loop_
_entity.id
_entity.type
_entity.pdbx_description
1 polymer ?
#
loop_
_entity_poly.entity_id
_entity_poly.type
_entity_poly.pdbx_seq_one_letter_code
_entity_poly.pdbx_strand_id
1 'polypeptide(L)'
;MKSIEDGAIEALMYMTDKPKSAFAFSWAFPEVNTKNNSIANYLTAIRTKPFLLLAGISGTGKSRIVRELAFKSCPKYLQDKDGTTPGNYCMIEVKPNWHDSTELLGYYSNLSKGYQFKKFVKFLVKAKMFPKVPFFVCMDEMNLAPVEHYFAEILSIVETRKHPKKEGADEINKEVIKTDPIIEARYFRELAQLSNTKNVQTGQAYAYSLTDREIYMKLFGIETESDIDPEVGQRTDLTTEGLTLPDNVIIIGTVNMDDTTHQFSRKVIDRAMTIEMNGGKLSEMYGGCNSLEYLGEEEQKKWQGAFRQRYVTADEVLEAHPNEANDIMEKVPARLEEINKALKSTPFEVSYRVLNELTIMIGVMLDDSEEGSDNDSIIDKAVDRILLMKILPRIEGDSDMFNLSQDFQRKQEVKYANRLEWLKELAPAIVDESDETYPQTARGKIQEMIERLENQEFTRFWP
;
A
#
# COMPACT_ATOMS: atom_id res chain seq x y z
N MET A 1 36.25 -29.18 16.38
CA MET A 1 35.06 -28.42 16.85
C MET A 1 35.35 -26.97 16.54
N LYS A 2 34.79 -26.45 15.44
CA LYS A 2 34.75 -24.98 15.21
C LYS A 2 33.74 -24.41 16.19
N SER A 3 34.10 -23.33 16.86
CA SER A 3 33.20 -22.70 17.84
C SER A 3 32.00 -22.04 17.14
N ILE A 4 30.93 -21.92 17.86
CA ILE A 4 29.69 -21.24 17.37
C ILE A 4 29.99 -19.78 17.00
N GLU A 5 31.01 -19.17 17.61
CA GLU A 5 31.49 -17.82 17.31
C GLU A 5 32.15 -17.69 15.94
N ASP A 6 32.87 -18.71 15.46
CA ASP A 6 33.49 -18.70 14.12
C ASP A 6 32.44 -18.75 13.01
N GLY A 7 31.32 -19.43 13.23
CA GLY A 7 30.19 -19.46 12.31
C GLY A 7 29.41 -18.15 12.22
N ALA A 8 29.30 -17.43 13.33
CA ALA A 8 28.66 -16.13 13.38
C ALA A 8 29.48 -15.03 12.70
N ILE A 9 30.81 -15.07 12.87
CA ILE A 9 31.76 -14.14 12.24
C ILE A 9 31.82 -14.39 10.71
N GLU A 10 31.81 -15.66 10.28
CA GLU A 10 31.76 -16.02 8.87
C GLU A 10 30.41 -15.54 8.22
N ALA A 11 29.31 -15.66 8.92
CA ALA A 11 28.00 -15.14 8.47
C ALA A 11 27.96 -13.60 8.41
N LEU A 12 28.60 -12.91 9.36
CA LEU A 12 28.69 -11.44 9.34
C LEU A 12 29.63 -10.94 8.22
N MET A 13 30.76 -11.59 7.98
CA MET A 13 31.66 -11.26 6.85
C MET A 13 31.02 -11.51 5.49
N TYR A 14 30.13 -12.50 5.39
CA TYR A 14 29.36 -12.72 4.15
C TYR A 14 28.31 -11.65 3.87
N MET A 15 27.91 -10.89 4.89
CA MET A 15 26.93 -9.79 4.77
C MET A 15 27.55 -8.44 4.41
N THR A 16 28.87 -8.25 4.59
CA THR A 16 29.52 -6.94 4.41
C THR A 16 30.30 -6.78 3.10
N ASP A 17 30.63 -7.86 2.39
CA ASP A 17 31.57 -7.81 1.24
C ASP A 17 31.02 -8.33 -0.10
N LYS A 18 29.71 -8.47 -0.27
CA LYS A 18 29.13 -8.72 -1.60
C LYS A 18 28.53 -7.46 -2.20
N PRO A 19 28.83 -7.19 -3.49
CA PRO A 19 28.17 -6.11 -4.23
C PRO A 19 26.64 -6.36 -4.23
N LYS A 20 25.88 -5.28 -4.31
CA LYS A 20 24.41 -5.20 -4.17
C LYS A 20 23.56 -6.13 -5.06
N SER A 21 24.17 -6.97 -5.89
CA SER A 21 23.57 -7.97 -6.77
C SER A 21 23.25 -9.33 -6.13
N ALA A 22 23.55 -9.54 -4.84
CA ALA A 22 23.48 -10.87 -4.21
C ALA A 22 22.21 -11.14 -3.39
N PHE A 23 21.19 -10.35 -3.49
CA PHE A 23 19.85 -10.61 -2.90
C PHE A 23 18.76 -10.86 -3.94
N ALA A 24 19.09 -11.57 -5.02
CA ALA A 24 18.08 -12.25 -5.79
C ALA A 24 17.58 -13.46 -4.98
N PHE A 25 16.69 -13.24 -4.03
CA PHE A 25 15.91 -14.32 -3.47
C PHE A 25 14.88 -14.72 -4.52
N SER A 26 15.10 -15.85 -5.18
CA SER A 26 14.05 -16.58 -5.89
C SER A 26 12.97 -16.93 -4.86
N TRP A 27 11.94 -16.10 -4.77
CA TRP A 27 10.77 -16.33 -3.94
C TRP A 27 9.87 -17.33 -4.67
N ALA A 28 10.09 -18.63 -4.51
CA ALA A 28 9.05 -19.60 -4.77
C ALA A 28 8.01 -19.44 -3.65
N PHE A 29 7.03 -18.58 -3.86
CA PHE A 29 5.87 -18.47 -2.97
C PHE A 29 5.09 -19.79 -3.04
N PRO A 30 4.66 -20.37 -1.90
CA PRO A 30 3.69 -21.44 -1.96
C PRO A 30 2.46 -20.91 -2.70
N GLU A 31 2.04 -21.62 -3.73
CA GLU A 31 0.85 -21.29 -4.50
C GLU A 31 -0.34 -21.18 -3.56
N VAL A 32 -0.70 -19.95 -3.19
CA VAL A 32 -2.02 -19.70 -2.64
C VAL A 32 -2.95 -19.63 -3.83
N ASN A 33 -3.76 -20.67 -3.95
CA ASN A 33 -4.67 -20.91 -5.05
C ASN A 33 -5.84 -19.92 -5.02
N THR A 34 -5.54 -18.64 -5.25
CA THR A 34 -6.51 -17.65 -5.69
C THR A 34 -6.27 -17.45 -7.17
N LYS A 35 -6.99 -18.19 -8.00
CA LYS A 35 -6.81 -18.22 -9.44
C LYS A 35 -6.91 -16.87 -10.16
N ASN A 36 -7.29 -15.81 -9.50
CA ASN A 36 -7.57 -14.52 -10.13
C ASN A 36 -6.68 -13.35 -9.74
N ASN A 37 -5.90 -13.41 -8.65
CA ASN A 37 -4.88 -12.41 -8.35
C ASN A 37 -3.76 -13.06 -7.55
N SER A 38 -2.64 -13.32 -8.18
CA SER A 38 -1.50 -13.90 -7.48
C SER A 38 -1.07 -12.99 -6.32
N ILE A 39 -0.65 -13.56 -5.20
CA ILE A 39 -0.12 -12.81 -4.05
C ILE A 39 0.98 -11.83 -4.49
N ALA A 40 1.74 -12.16 -5.54
CA ALA A 40 2.71 -11.28 -6.16
C ALA A 40 2.10 -9.92 -6.56
N ASN A 41 0.86 -9.88 -7.07
CA ASN A 41 0.20 -8.62 -7.44
C ASN A 41 -0.06 -7.74 -6.21
N TYR A 42 -0.50 -8.34 -5.09
CA TYR A 42 -0.68 -7.60 -3.83
C TYR A 42 0.64 -7.06 -3.30
N LEU A 43 1.70 -7.88 -3.31
CA LEU A 43 3.03 -7.47 -2.84
C LEU A 43 3.59 -6.35 -3.71
N THR A 44 3.52 -6.47 -5.03
CA THR A 44 3.96 -5.42 -5.96
C THR A 44 3.18 -4.12 -5.72
N ALA A 45 1.85 -4.19 -5.60
CA ALA A 45 1.02 -3.02 -5.33
C ALA A 45 1.36 -2.36 -3.98
N ILE A 46 1.49 -3.15 -2.90
CA ILE A 46 1.83 -2.67 -1.55
C ILE A 46 3.21 -2.02 -1.52
N ARG A 47 4.20 -2.62 -2.16
CA ARG A 47 5.58 -2.09 -2.22
C ARG A 47 5.67 -0.84 -3.08
N THR A 48 4.83 -0.73 -4.10
CA THR A 48 4.72 0.48 -4.91
C THR A 48 4.05 1.60 -4.11
N LYS A 49 2.93 1.30 -3.46
CA LYS A 49 2.19 2.27 -2.63
C LYS A 49 1.41 1.56 -1.52
N PRO A 50 1.62 1.90 -0.24
CA PRO A 50 1.01 1.18 0.90
C PRO A 50 -0.43 1.61 1.18
N PHE A 51 -1.17 2.03 0.15
CA PHE A 51 -2.59 2.30 0.20
C PHE A 51 -3.28 1.61 -0.97
N LEU A 52 -4.07 0.56 -0.66
CA LEU A 52 -4.79 -0.26 -1.61
C LEU A 52 -6.30 -0.10 -1.45
N LEU A 53 -7.01 -0.24 -2.57
CA LEU A 53 -8.47 -0.44 -2.61
C LEU A 53 -8.75 -1.83 -3.19
N LEU A 54 -9.39 -2.68 -2.41
CA LEU A 54 -9.89 -3.98 -2.87
C LEU A 54 -11.37 -3.83 -3.20
N ALA A 55 -11.69 -3.80 -4.47
CA ALA A 55 -13.03 -3.56 -4.94
C ALA A 55 -13.64 -4.79 -5.62
N GLY A 56 -14.94 -4.93 -5.55
CA GLY A 56 -15.68 -6.06 -6.15
C GLY A 56 -16.99 -6.33 -5.43
N ILE A 57 -17.73 -7.31 -5.91
CA ILE A 57 -19.01 -7.71 -5.31
C ILE A 57 -18.84 -8.20 -3.87
N SER A 58 -19.91 -8.11 -3.08
CA SER A 58 -19.90 -8.60 -1.70
C SER A 58 -19.61 -10.09 -1.64
N GLY A 59 -18.88 -10.54 -0.61
CA GLY A 59 -18.58 -11.97 -0.39
C GLY A 59 -17.36 -12.52 -1.15
N THR A 60 -16.60 -11.71 -1.91
CA THR A 60 -15.39 -12.15 -2.64
C THR A 60 -14.13 -12.33 -1.78
N GLY A 61 -14.23 -12.17 -0.47
CA GLY A 61 -13.10 -12.38 0.45
C GLY A 61 -12.16 -11.19 0.63
N LYS A 62 -12.57 -9.97 0.26
CA LYS A 62 -11.75 -8.75 0.36
C LYS A 62 -11.11 -8.54 1.74
N SER A 63 -11.90 -8.54 2.80
CA SER A 63 -11.38 -8.37 4.19
C SER A 63 -10.60 -9.61 4.66
N ARG A 64 -10.92 -10.80 4.13
CA ARG A 64 -10.24 -12.06 4.46
C ARG A 64 -8.78 -12.05 4.00
N ILE A 65 -8.49 -11.61 2.76
CA ILE A 65 -7.11 -11.58 2.25
C ILE A 65 -6.23 -10.64 3.09
N VAL A 66 -6.74 -9.50 3.54
CA VAL A 66 -5.99 -8.58 4.41
C VAL A 66 -5.61 -9.25 5.73
N ARG A 67 -6.57 -9.97 6.32
CA ARG A 67 -6.34 -10.73 7.54
C ARG A 67 -5.35 -11.88 7.33
N GLU A 68 -5.42 -12.56 6.19
CA GLU A 68 -4.47 -13.64 5.83
C GLU A 68 -3.03 -13.13 5.71
N LEU A 69 -2.81 -11.98 5.06
CA LEU A 69 -1.48 -11.36 4.97
C LEU A 69 -0.93 -11.02 6.36
N ALA A 70 -1.79 -10.57 7.26
CA ALA A 70 -1.41 -10.31 8.64
C ALA A 70 -1.03 -11.59 9.39
N PHE A 71 -1.81 -12.68 9.28
CA PHE A 71 -1.46 -13.97 9.88
C PHE A 71 -0.10 -14.49 9.42
N LYS A 72 0.18 -14.40 8.11
CA LYS A 72 1.44 -14.86 7.51
C LYS A 72 2.66 -14.12 8.04
N SER A 73 2.52 -12.87 8.43
CA SER A 73 3.63 -12.00 8.86
C SER A 73 3.66 -11.70 10.36
N CYS A 74 2.68 -12.20 11.15
CA CYS A 74 2.56 -11.89 12.58
C CYS A 74 3.54 -12.73 13.43
N PRO A 75 4.54 -12.12 14.07
CA PRO A 75 5.45 -12.83 14.93
C PRO A 75 4.76 -13.29 16.22
N LYS A 76 5.29 -14.35 16.85
CA LYS A 76 4.70 -15.01 18.02
C LYS A 76 4.37 -14.04 19.17
N TYR A 77 5.21 -13.04 19.42
CA TYR A 77 5.02 -12.07 20.50
C TYR A 77 3.90 -11.05 20.25
N LEU A 78 3.40 -10.95 19.01
CA LEU A 78 2.24 -10.11 18.64
C LEU A 78 0.95 -10.91 18.46
N GLN A 79 0.99 -12.24 18.54
CA GLN A 79 -0.20 -13.06 18.45
C GLN A 79 -1.03 -12.90 19.73
N ASP A 80 -2.37 -12.89 19.61
CA ASP A 80 -3.24 -12.91 20.76
C ASP A 80 -3.11 -14.24 21.53
N LYS A 81 -3.53 -14.24 22.81
CA LYS A 81 -3.40 -15.42 23.68
C LYS A 81 -4.17 -16.63 23.16
N ASP A 82 -5.28 -16.40 22.45
CA ASP A 82 -6.14 -17.43 21.91
C ASP A 82 -5.72 -17.86 20.49
N GLY A 83 -4.71 -17.21 19.90
CA GLY A 83 -4.22 -17.51 18.56
C GLY A 83 -5.19 -17.16 17.42
N THR A 84 -6.22 -16.37 17.71
CA THR A 84 -7.31 -16.10 16.76
C THR A 84 -7.18 -14.78 16.00
N THR A 85 -6.39 -13.84 16.55
CA THR A 85 -6.25 -12.49 15.99
C THR A 85 -4.79 -12.07 15.93
N PRO A 86 -4.27 -11.75 14.73
CA PRO A 86 -2.91 -11.24 14.60
C PRO A 86 -2.82 -9.81 15.14
N GLY A 87 -1.85 -9.58 16.03
CA GLY A 87 -1.68 -8.27 16.68
C GLY A 87 -1.18 -7.16 15.75
N ASN A 88 -0.81 -7.50 14.52
CA ASN A 88 -0.45 -6.59 13.44
C ASN A 88 -1.64 -6.34 12.46
N TYR A 89 -2.86 -6.64 12.85
CA TYR A 89 -4.08 -6.42 12.09
C TYR A 89 -5.05 -5.52 12.84
N CYS A 90 -5.65 -4.56 12.16
CA CYS A 90 -6.69 -3.70 12.68
C CYS A 90 -7.82 -3.54 11.67
N MET A 91 -8.98 -4.08 11.97
CA MET A 91 -10.18 -3.79 11.20
C MET A 91 -10.87 -2.54 11.77
N ILE A 92 -11.24 -1.64 10.87
CA ILE A 92 -11.99 -0.42 11.13
C ILE A 92 -13.23 -0.44 10.24
N GLU A 93 -14.37 -0.64 10.86
CA GLU A 93 -15.67 -0.62 10.20
C GLU A 93 -16.09 0.85 9.97
N VAL A 94 -16.19 1.26 8.71
CA VAL A 94 -16.68 2.59 8.35
C VAL A 94 -18.17 2.65 8.55
N LYS A 95 -18.68 3.77 9.08
CA LYS A 95 -20.11 3.95 9.32
C LYS A 95 -20.67 5.05 8.42
N PRO A 96 -21.93 4.94 7.97
CA PRO A 96 -22.53 5.92 7.07
C PRO A 96 -22.60 7.37 7.62
N ASN A 97 -22.52 7.52 8.94
CA ASN A 97 -22.57 8.82 9.61
C ASN A 97 -21.20 9.49 9.80
N TRP A 98 -20.13 8.98 9.19
CA TRP A 98 -18.83 9.62 9.26
C TRP A 98 -18.74 10.82 8.32
N HIS A 99 -18.47 11.98 8.88
CA HIS A 99 -18.45 13.25 8.13
C HIS A 99 -17.10 13.97 8.16
N ASP A 100 -16.23 13.59 9.10
CA ASP A 100 -14.90 14.18 9.28
C ASP A 100 -13.91 13.15 9.85
N SER A 101 -12.65 13.53 10.01
CA SER A 101 -11.56 12.67 10.48
C SER A 101 -11.61 12.34 11.98
N THR A 102 -12.49 12.93 12.76
CA THR A 102 -12.54 12.75 14.23
C THR A 102 -12.85 11.31 14.64
N GLU A 103 -13.65 10.61 13.84
CA GLU A 103 -13.95 9.20 14.09
C GLU A 103 -12.75 8.28 13.86
N LEU A 104 -11.82 8.68 13.01
CA LEU A 104 -10.60 7.92 12.69
C LEU A 104 -9.43 8.36 13.57
N LEU A 105 -9.17 9.66 13.66
CA LEU A 105 -8.01 10.22 14.33
C LEU A 105 -8.27 10.49 15.81
N GLY A 106 -9.45 10.95 16.13
CA GLY A 106 -9.82 11.39 17.49
C GLY A 106 -10.05 12.89 17.57
N TYR A 107 -10.29 13.35 18.77
CA TYR A 107 -10.64 14.76 19.04
C TYR A 107 -10.19 15.19 20.42
N TYR A 108 -10.04 16.50 20.61
CA TYR A 108 -9.79 17.07 21.93
C TYR A 108 -11.09 17.18 22.73
N SER A 109 -11.14 16.61 23.92
CA SER A 109 -12.30 16.66 24.80
C SER A 109 -12.04 17.65 25.94
N ASN A 110 -12.85 18.69 26.01
CA ASN A 110 -12.82 19.66 27.11
C ASN A 110 -13.26 19.03 28.45
N LEU A 111 -14.10 18.01 28.41
CA LEU A 111 -14.60 17.31 29.60
C LEU A 111 -13.51 16.46 30.25
N SER A 112 -12.79 15.67 29.45
CA SER A 112 -11.68 14.83 29.92
C SER A 112 -10.34 15.57 29.94
N LYS A 113 -10.30 16.83 29.50
CA LYS A 113 -9.10 17.69 29.44
C LYS A 113 -7.93 16.99 28.72
N GLY A 114 -8.18 16.38 27.58
CA GLY A 114 -7.15 15.70 26.79
C GLY A 114 -7.65 15.15 25.46
N TYR A 115 -6.69 14.77 24.62
CA TYR A 115 -6.98 14.20 23.31
C TYR A 115 -7.46 12.74 23.44
N GLN A 116 -8.54 12.44 22.78
CA GLN A 116 -9.16 11.10 22.74
C GLN A 116 -8.67 10.35 21.51
N PHE A 117 -7.59 9.58 21.66
CA PHE A 117 -7.01 8.79 20.57
C PHE A 117 -7.94 7.62 20.16
N LYS A 118 -8.31 7.57 18.91
CA LYS A 118 -9.13 6.48 18.35
C LYS A 118 -8.28 5.23 18.06
N LYS A 119 -8.96 4.12 17.76
CA LYS A 119 -8.37 2.80 17.48
C LYS A 119 -7.28 2.87 16.41
N PHE A 120 -7.53 3.61 15.32
CA PHE A 120 -6.56 3.79 14.23
C PHE A 120 -5.24 4.41 14.72
N VAL A 121 -5.32 5.54 15.44
CA VAL A 121 -4.12 6.22 15.94
C VAL A 121 -3.35 5.35 16.94
N LYS A 122 -4.05 4.68 17.86
CA LYS A 122 -3.42 3.72 18.77
C LYS A 122 -2.69 2.62 18.03
N PHE A 123 -3.30 2.10 16.97
CA PHE A 123 -2.68 1.06 16.13
C PHE A 123 -1.43 1.58 15.39
N LEU A 124 -1.42 2.83 14.92
CA LEU A 124 -0.22 3.46 14.34
C LEU A 124 0.90 3.61 15.37
N VAL A 125 0.57 4.01 16.61
CA VAL A 125 1.57 4.05 17.69
C VAL A 125 2.12 2.65 17.95
N LYS A 126 1.28 1.61 17.95
CA LYS A 126 1.74 0.22 18.05
C LYS A 126 2.67 -0.16 16.91
N ALA A 127 2.32 0.14 15.67
CA ALA A 127 3.15 -0.16 14.50
C ALA A 127 4.55 0.47 14.61
N LYS A 128 4.63 1.71 15.12
CA LYS A 128 5.91 2.40 15.36
C LYS A 128 6.81 1.65 16.34
N MET A 129 6.24 0.91 17.29
CA MET A 129 7.04 0.15 18.29
C MET A 129 7.63 -1.14 17.70
N PHE A 130 7.13 -1.60 16.54
CA PHE A 130 7.55 -2.85 15.89
C PHE A 130 7.89 -2.61 14.40
N PRO A 131 8.93 -1.81 14.08
CA PRO A 131 9.18 -1.31 12.72
C PRO A 131 9.54 -2.41 11.71
N LYS A 132 9.96 -3.59 12.16
CA LYS A 132 10.29 -4.73 11.28
C LYS A 132 9.08 -5.58 10.88
N VAL A 133 7.92 -5.34 11.50
CA VAL A 133 6.69 -6.11 11.27
C VAL A 133 5.73 -5.27 10.44
N PRO A 134 5.17 -5.79 9.34
CA PRO A 134 4.14 -5.09 8.59
C PRO A 134 2.83 -5.06 9.39
N PHE A 135 2.18 -3.90 9.43
CA PHE A 135 0.92 -3.67 10.12
C PHE A 135 -0.18 -3.34 9.13
N PHE A 136 -1.28 -4.09 9.19
CA PHE A 136 -2.38 -4.00 8.23
C PHE A 136 -3.59 -3.31 8.85
N VAL A 137 -3.98 -2.18 8.29
CA VAL A 137 -5.26 -1.52 8.57
C VAL A 137 -6.25 -1.90 7.49
N CYS A 138 -7.30 -2.59 7.85
CA CYS A 138 -8.44 -2.90 6.99
C CYS A 138 -9.56 -1.89 7.25
N MET A 139 -9.78 -0.96 6.33
CA MET A 139 -10.94 -0.06 6.32
C MET A 139 -12.09 -0.79 5.66
N ASP A 140 -12.95 -1.42 6.47
CA ASP A 140 -14.01 -2.25 5.94
C ASP A 140 -15.19 -1.41 5.47
N GLU A 141 -15.68 -1.75 4.26
CA GLU A 141 -16.73 -1.00 3.57
C GLU A 141 -16.42 0.51 3.47
N MET A 142 -15.21 0.82 2.99
CA MET A 142 -14.65 2.17 3.00
C MET A 142 -15.55 3.22 2.34
N ASN A 143 -16.40 2.83 1.39
CA ASN A 143 -17.32 3.70 0.66
C ASN A 143 -18.72 3.83 1.27
N LEU A 144 -18.97 3.35 2.49
CA LEU A 144 -20.21 3.62 3.22
C LEU A 144 -20.37 5.09 3.62
N ALA A 145 -19.28 5.83 3.72
CA ALA A 145 -19.27 7.29 3.91
C ALA A 145 -18.37 7.95 2.86
N PRO A 146 -18.53 9.23 2.54
CA PRO A 146 -17.66 9.94 1.62
C PRO A 146 -16.22 9.94 2.10
N VAL A 147 -15.34 9.17 1.43
CA VAL A 147 -13.95 8.94 1.84
C VAL A 147 -13.16 10.25 1.88
N GLU A 148 -13.39 11.15 0.94
CA GLU A 148 -12.75 12.45 0.88
C GLU A 148 -13.04 13.36 2.07
N HIS A 149 -14.01 13.04 2.92
CA HIS A 149 -14.31 13.79 4.13
C HIS A 149 -13.57 13.19 5.34
N TYR A 150 -13.83 11.95 5.69
CA TYR A 150 -13.29 11.38 6.91
C TYR A 150 -11.83 10.91 6.76
N PHE A 151 -11.36 10.70 5.53
CA PHE A 151 -10.01 10.20 5.23
C PHE A 151 -9.09 11.26 4.59
N ALA A 152 -9.57 12.51 4.46
CA ALA A 152 -8.87 13.60 3.76
C ALA A 152 -7.44 13.84 4.27
N GLU A 153 -7.25 13.84 5.57
CA GLU A 153 -5.95 14.08 6.21
C GLU A 153 -4.97 12.95 5.87
N ILE A 154 -5.42 11.69 5.95
CA ILE A 154 -4.57 10.53 5.60
C ILE A 154 -4.20 10.57 4.10
N LEU A 155 -5.15 10.90 3.22
CA LEU A 155 -4.88 11.05 1.79
C LEU A 155 -3.80 12.11 1.52
N SER A 156 -3.77 13.18 2.28
CA SER A 156 -2.76 14.22 2.16
C SER A 156 -1.41 13.76 2.70
N ILE A 157 -1.39 13.11 3.85
CA ILE A 157 -0.18 12.62 4.51
C ILE A 157 0.54 11.54 3.70
N VAL A 158 -0.20 10.63 3.05
CA VAL A 158 0.40 9.59 2.19
C VAL A 158 1.23 10.19 1.05
N GLU A 159 0.91 11.40 0.60
CA GLU A 159 1.66 12.11 -0.45
C GLU A 159 2.93 12.81 0.07
N THR A 160 3.10 12.96 1.39
CA THR A 160 4.29 13.60 1.99
C THR A 160 5.42 12.61 2.29
N ARG A 161 5.31 11.37 1.85
CA ARG A 161 6.30 10.31 2.05
C ARG A 161 7.64 10.70 1.43
N LYS A 162 8.70 10.54 2.19
CA LYS A 162 10.07 10.82 1.75
C LYS A 162 11.10 10.06 2.60
N HIS A 163 12.27 9.82 2.03
CA HIS A 163 13.43 9.42 2.81
C HIS A 163 14.05 10.67 3.46
N PRO A 164 14.19 10.71 4.78
CA PRO A 164 14.76 11.87 5.47
C PRO A 164 16.26 11.99 5.17
N LYS A 165 16.75 13.24 5.11
CA LYS A 165 18.18 13.50 5.11
C LYS A 165 18.75 13.16 6.49
N LYS A 166 19.98 12.64 6.53
CA LYS A 166 20.70 12.45 7.81
C LYS A 166 21.03 13.83 8.40
N GLU A 167 20.89 13.97 9.71
CA GLU A 167 21.28 15.22 10.39
C GLU A 167 22.76 15.53 10.15
N GLY A 168 23.04 16.70 9.64
CA GLY A 168 24.41 17.19 9.40
C GLY A 168 25.10 16.65 8.14
N ALA A 169 24.41 15.91 7.28
CA ALA A 169 24.92 15.42 6.00
C ALA A 169 23.91 15.65 4.88
N ASP A 170 24.44 15.82 3.64
CA ASP A 170 23.61 15.82 2.42
C ASP A 170 23.10 14.40 2.03
N GLU A 171 23.53 13.39 2.76
CA GLU A 171 23.15 12.01 2.50
C GLU A 171 21.70 11.73 2.97
N ILE A 172 20.95 11.02 2.12
CA ILE A 172 19.59 10.57 2.40
C ILE A 172 19.63 9.24 3.17
N ASN A 173 18.86 9.16 4.27
CA ASN A 173 18.65 7.89 4.95
C ASN A 173 17.59 7.07 4.20
N LYS A 174 18.03 6.14 3.35
CA LYS A 174 17.16 5.27 2.54
C LYS A 174 16.56 4.08 3.33
N GLU A 175 16.84 3.96 4.62
CA GLU A 175 16.31 2.86 5.43
C GLU A 175 14.94 3.15 6.04
N VAL A 176 14.57 4.43 6.19
CA VAL A 176 13.33 4.84 6.84
C VAL A 176 12.58 5.82 5.97
N ILE A 177 11.30 5.54 5.73
CA ILE A 177 10.40 6.46 5.04
C ILE A 177 9.60 7.22 6.12
N LYS A 178 9.61 8.54 6.06
CA LYS A 178 8.82 9.41 6.96
C LYS A 178 7.76 10.18 6.17
N THR A 179 6.70 10.56 6.88
CA THR A 179 5.67 11.50 6.40
C THR A 179 5.64 12.74 7.28
N ASP A 180 4.83 13.72 6.91
CA ASP A 180 4.42 14.75 7.84
C ASP A 180 3.55 14.13 8.96
N PRO A 181 3.44 14.77 10.15
CA PRO A 181 2.72 14.18 11.28
C PRO A 181 1.21 14.16 11.04
N ILE A 182 0.59 13.01 11.35
CA ILE A 182 -0.87 12.82 11.38
C ILE A 182 -1.46 13.40 12.67
N ILE A 183 -0.74 13.21 13.80
CA ILE A 183 -1.11 13.72 15.11
C ILE A 183 0.04 14.57 15.62
N GLU A 184 -0.26 15.81 15.99
CA GLU A 184 0.74 16.75 16.47
C GLU A 184 1.36 16.32 17.80
N ALA A 185 2.65 16.61 17.97
CA ALA A 185 3.42 16.32 19.19
C ALA A 185 2.79 16.87 20.47
N ARG A 186 2.07 18.02 20.39
CA ARG A 186 1.43 18.63 21.56
C ARG A 186 0.47 17.70 22.30
N TYR A 187 -0.30 16.87 21.58
CA TYR A 187 -1.25 15.93 22.19
C TYR A 187 -0.56 14.81 22.96
N PHE A 188 0.59 14.36 22.49
CA PHE A 188 1.42 13.39 23.22
C PHE A 188 2.11 14.02 24.43
N ARG A 189 2.54 15.29 24.31
CA ARG A 189 3.06 16.04 25.49
C ARG A 189 2.00 16.25 26.56
N GLU A 190 0.76 16.53 26.19
CA GLU A 190 -0.35 16.64 27.15
C GLU A 190 -0.59 15.31 27.88
N LEU A 191 -0.56 14.19 27.14
CA LEU A 191 -0.64 12.86 27.72
C LEU A 191 0.52 12.59 28.69
N ALA A 192 1.72 13.07 28.38
CA ALA A 192 2.90 12.99 29.23
C ALA A 192 2.77 13.83 30.51
N GLN A 193 2.25 15.04 30.41
CA GLN A 193 2.08 15.96 31.57
C GLN A 193 1.08 15.43 32.59
N LEU A 194 0.03 14.75 32.18
CA LEU A 194 -0.91 14.06 33.08
C LEU A 194 -0.23 12.97 33.94
N SER A 195 1.00 12.60 33.60
CA SER A 195 1.81 11.58 34.28
C SER A 195 2.83 12.16 35.24
N ASN A 196 2.96 13.49 35.34
CA ASN A 196 3.89 14.14 36.27
C ASN A 196 3.53 13.81 37.72
N THR A 197 4.12 12.75 38.24
CA THR A 197 4.16 12.48 39.66
C THR A 197 5.01 13.56 40.30
N LYS A 198 4.38 14.41 41.13
CA LYS A 198 5.11 15.32 41.99
C LYS A 198 6.01 14.49 42.93
N ASN A 199 7.30 14.77 42.94
CA ASN A 199 8.15 14.20 43.98
C ASN A 199 7.60 14.63 45.33
N VAL A 200 7.11 13.69 46.12
CA VAL A 200 6.42 13.93 47.38
C VAL A 200 7.36 14.62 48.41
N GLN A 201 8.70 14.51 48.25
CA GLN A 201 9.68 15.08 49.18
C GLN A 201 10.13 16.49 48.81
N THR A 202 10.12 16.88 47.54
CA THR A 202 10.67 18.19 47.13
C THR A 202 9.64 19.14 46.53
N GLY A 203 8.43 18.67 46.19
CA GLY A 203 7.39 19.47 45.51
C GLY A 203 7.75 19.91 44.08
N GLN A 204 8.91 19.56 43.58
CA GLN A 204 9.34 19.88 42.22
C GLN A 204 8.69 18.92 41.21
N ALA A 205 8.01 19.49 40.22
CA ALA A 205 7.55 18.75 39.04
C ALA A 205 8.77 18.46 38.19
N TYR A 206 9.12 17.17 38.04
CA TYR A 206 10.07 16.76 37.02
C TYR A 206 9.31 16.71 35.69
N ALA A 207 9.71 17.52 34.73
CA ALA A 207 9.30 17.41 33.37
C ALA A 207 9.97 16.15 32.76
N TYR A 208 9.43 14.96 32.98
CA TYR A 208 9.83 13.77 32.25
C TYR A 208 9.21 13.83 30.87
N SER A 209 10.06 13.89 29.83
CA SER A 209 9.64 13.56 28.50
C SER A 209 9.41 12.04 28.44
N LEU A 210 8.15 11.59 28.33
CA LEU A 210 7.88 10.18 28.17
C LEU A 210 8.49 9.70 26.86
N THR A 211 9.12 8.53 26.92
CA THR A 211 9.58 7.81 25.73
C THR A 211 8.39 7.30 24.93
N ASP A 212 8.60 7.00 23.66
CA ASP A 212 7.58 6.43 22.78
C ASP A 212 7.01 5.12 23.35
N ARG A 213 7.87 4.32 24.02
CA ARG A 213 7.46 3.10 24.72
C ARG A 213 6.49 3.39 25.86
N GLU A 214 6.79 4.36 26.71
CA GLU A 214 5.94 4.72 27.85
C GLU A 214 4.60 5.29 27.39
N ILE A 215 4.57 6.06 26.31
CA ILE A 215 3.33 6.53 25.67
C ILE A 215 2.52 5.34 25.14
N TYR A 216 3.16 4.41 24.44
CA TYR A 216 2.50 3.19 23.95
C TYR A 216 1.88 2.40 25.10
N MET A 217 2.68 2.09 26.13
CA MET A 217 2.20 1.33 27.30
C MET A 217 1.00 2.03 27.97
N LYS A 218 1.06 3.35 28.09
CA LYS A 218 -0.02 4.14 28.70
C LYS A 218 -1.29 4.11 27.83
N LEU A 219 -1.18 4.21 26.49
CA LEU A 219 -2.33 4.17 25.58
C LEU A 219 -3.05 2.82 25.59
N PHE A 220 -2.32 1.73 25.89
CA PHE A 220 -2.86 0.37 25.91
C PHE A 220 -3.11 -0.17 27.33
N GLY A 221 -2.76 0.57 28.38
CA GLY A 221 -2.89 0.11 29.75
C GLY A 221 -1.99 -1.08 30.09
N ILE A 222 -0.77 -1.12 29.52
CA ILE A 222 0.20 -2.21 29.66
C ILE A 222 1.19 -1.83 30.75
N GLU A 223 1.42 -2.71 31.74
CA GLU A 223 2.39 -2.47 32.81
C GLU A 223 3.81 -2.86 32.39
N THR A 224 3.94 -3.99 31.64
CA THR A 224 5.22 -4.50 31.15
C THR A 224 5.06 -4.94 29.69
N GLU A 225 6.03 -4.59 28.85
CA GLU A 225 6.05 -4.97 27.45
C GLU A 225 7.38 -5.65 27.11
N SER A 226 7.31 -6.78 26.42
CA SER A 226 8.47 -7.47 25.85
C SER A 226 8.56 -7.22 24.35
N ASP A 227 9.70 -7.49 23.76
CA ASP A 227 9.93 -7.53 22.31
C ASP A 227 9.76 -6.18 21.55
N ILE A 228 9.52 -5.08 22.24
CA ILE A 228 9.66 -3.75 21.65
C ILE A 228 11.14 -3.54 21.29
N ASP A 229 11.40 -3.04 20.08
CA ASP A 229 12.74 -2.67 19.66
C ASP A 229 13.33 -1.67 20.67
N PRO A 230 14.44 -2.01 21.38
CA PRO A 230 14.99 -1.17 22.43
C PRO A 230 15.39 0.22 21.93
N GLU A 231 15.83 0.33 20.68
CA GLU A 231 16.25 1.60 20.08
C GLU A 231 15.06 2.52 19.83
N VAL A 232 13.96 1.96 19.29
CA VAL A 232 12.71 2.70 19.09
C VAL A 232 12.06 3.05 20.41
N GLY A 233 12.03 2.12 21.36
CA GLY A 233 11.43 2.33 22.67
C GLY A 233 12.09 3.44 23.50
N GLN A 234 13.35 3.77 23.24
CA GLN A 234 14.08 4.87 23.91
C GLN A 234 13.85 6.25 23.25
N ARG A 235 13.28 6.30 22.04
CA ARG A 235 13.03 7.56 21.34
C ARG A 235 11.90 8.35 22.00
N THR A 236 11.88 9.65 21.68
CA THR A 236 10.85 10.60 22.14
C THR A 236 10.15 11.27 20.95
N ASP A 237 10.14 10.61 19.79
CA ASP A 237 9.61 11.17 18.52
C ASP A 237 8.16 11.62 18.68
N LEU A 238 7.31 10.86 19.38
CA LEU A 238 5.91 11.22 19.58
C LEU A 238 5.73 12.56 20.28
N THR A 239 6.60 12.89 21.23
CA THR A 239 6.55 14.17 21.97
C THR A 239 7.31 15.30 21.29
N THR A 240 8.22 15.01 20.35
CA THR A 240 9.04 16.00 19.64
C THR A 240 8.51 16.31 18.24
N GLU A 241 8.25 15.30 17.44
CA GLU A 241 7.82 15.40 16.04
C GLU A 241 6.31 15.16 15.87
N GLY A 242 5.68 14.39 16.77
CA GLY A 242 4.32 13.87 16.64
C GLY A 242 4.30 12.47 16.01
N LEU A 243 3.10 11.97 15.72
CA LEU A 243 2.93 10.68 15.07
C LEU A 243 2.90 10.86 13.56
N THR A 244 3.93 10.42 12.87
CA THR A 244 3.97 10.24 11.42
C THR A 244 3.30 8.92 11.03
N LEU A 245 2.97 8.72 9.76
CA LEU A 245 2.53 7.40 9.27
C LEU A 245 3.75 6.46 9.26
N PRO A 246 3.78 5.41 10.10
CA PRO A 246 4.90 4.48 10.11
C PRO A 246 5.04 3.77 8.75
N ASP A 247 6.27 3.58 8.28
CA ASP A 247 6.58 3.02 6.97
C ASP A 247 6.20 1.53 6.82
N ASN A 248 6.01 0.85 7.94
CA ASN A 248 5.54 -0.54 8.02
C ASN A 248 4.00 -0.65 8.07
N VAL A 249 3.26 0.45 7.93
CA VAL A 249 1.78 0.43 7.90
C VAL A 249 1.27 0.36 6.47
N ILE A 250 0.39 -0.60 6.24
CA ILE A 250 -0.30 -0.84 4.97
C ILE A 250 -1.78 -0.61 5.21
N ILE A 251 -2.36 0.34 4.48
CA ILE A 251 -3.78 0.67 4.57
C ILE A 251 -4.50 0.04 3.40
N ILE A 252 -5.53 -0.75 3.68
CA ILE A 252 -6.32 -1.45 2.66
C ILE A 252 -7.79 -1.16 2.90
N GLY A 253 -8.43 -0.47 1.95
CA GLY A 253 -9.87 -0.23 1.94
C GLY A 253 -10.58 -1.35 1.19
N THR A 254 -11.62 -1.96 1.78
CA THR A 254 -12.53 -2.85 1.06
C THR A 254 -13.72 -2.04 0.55
N VAL A 255 -14.17 -2.35 -0.66
CA VAL A 255 -15.17 -1.60 -1.39
C VAL A 255 -16.19 -2.55 -1.98
N ASN A 256 -17.44 -2.35 -1.65
CA ASN A 256 -18.57 -3.00 -2.31
C ASN A 256 -19.07 -2.09 -3.43
N MET A 257 -19.22 -2.66 -4.63
CA MET A 257 -19.63 -1.94 -5.84
C MET A 257 -21.14 -2.07 -6.10
N ASP A 258 -21.93 -2.02 -5.05
CA ASP A 258 -23.39 -2.01 -5.10
C ASP A 258 -23.93 -0.56 -5.22
N ASP A 259 -25.11 -0.41 -5.77
CA ASP A 259 -25.74 0.91 -6.09
C ASP A 259 -26.07 1.76 -4.85
N THR A 260 -25.91 1.20 -3.63
CA THR A 260 -26.27 1.87 -2.38
C THR A 260 -25.10 2.59 -1.70
N THR A 261 -23.89 2.50 -2.26
CA THR A 261 -22.68 3.05 -1.66
C THR A 261 -22.19 4.31 -2.39
N HIS A 262 -21.37 5.11 -1.71
CA HIS A 262 -20.77 6.29 -2.33
C HIS A 262 -19.73 5.88 -3.38
N GLN A 263 -19.77 6.54 -4.55
CA GLN A 263 -18.70 6.43 -5.54
C GLN A 263 -17.44 7.10 -5.02
N PHE A 264 -16.27 6.53 -5.35
CA PHE A 264 -15.02 7.16 -5.02
C PHE A 264 -14.78 8.41 -5.88
N SER A 265 -14.40 9.49 -5.20
CA SER A 265 -13.85 10.62 -5.93
C SER A 265 -12.49 10.23 -6.55
N ARG A 266 -12.17 10.84 -7.69
CA ARG A 266 -10.85 10.65 -8.34
C ARG A 266 -9.69 10.93 -7.39
N LYS A 267 -9.87 11.85 -6.42
CA LYS A 267 -8.86 12.18 -5.42
C LYS A 267 -8.43 10.98 -4.57
N VAL A 268 -9.33 10.04 -4.33
CA VAL A 268 -9.06 8.81 -3.57
C VAL A 268 -8.36 7.80 -4.48
N ILE A 269 -8.94 7.53 -5.68
CA ILE A 269 -8.39 6.56 -6.65
C ILE A 269 -6.97 6.97 -7.07
N ASP A 270 -6.72 8.26 -7.28
CA ASP A 270 -5.41 8.78 -7.64
C ASP A 270 -4.32 8.55 -6.58
N ARG A 271 -4.70 8.27 -5.33
CA ARG A 271 -3.78 8.05 -4.22
C ARG A 271 -3.67 6.61 -3.77
N ALA A 272 -4.49 5.72 -4.28
CA ALA A 272 -4.48 4.29 -3.98
C ALA A 272 -4.00 3.46 -5.18
N MET A 273 -3.56 2.25 -4.93
CA MET A 273 -3.53 1.17 -5.91
C MET A 273 -4.81 0.37 -5.79
N THR A 274 -5.47 0.07 -6.90
CA THR A 274 -6.75 -0.62 -6.89
C THR A 274 -6.60 -2.03 -7.42
N ILE A 275 -7.20 -2.99 -6.73
CA ILE A 275 -7.26 -4.38 -7.17
C ILE A 275 -8.72 -4.80 -7.23
N GLU A 276 -9.18 -5.20 -8.42
CA GLU A 276 -10.51 -5.76 -8.61
C GLU A 276 -10.51 -7.23 -8.15
N MET A 277 -11.39 -7.54 -7.21
CA MET A 277 -11.58 -8.89 -6.70
C MET A 277 -12.85 -9.50 -7.29
N ASN A 278 -12.70 -10.11 -8.44
CA ASN A 278 -13.79 -10.88 -9.04
C ASN A 278 -13.91 -12.23 -8.34
N GLY A 279 -15.15 -12.64 -8.04
CA GLY A 279 -15.40 -13.95 -7.46
C GLY A 279 -14.87 -15.07 -8.36
N GLY A 280 -14.14 -16.03 -7.79
CA GLY A 280 -13.76 -17.26 -8.47
C GLY A 280 -14.98 -18.16 -8.76
N LYS A 281 -14.75 -19.34 -9.34
CA LYS A 281 -15.84 -20.31 -9.55
C LYS A 281 -16.43 -20.71 -8.18
N LEU A 282 -17.75 -20.68 -8.04
CA LEU A 282 -18.44 -21.02 -6.81
C LEU A 282 -18.05 -22.42 -6.25
N SER A 283 -17.69 -23.35 -7.16
CA SER A 283 -17.19 -24.69 -6.80
C SER A 283 -15.86 -24.68 -6.02
N GLU A 284 -15.05 -23.63 -6.15
CA GLU A 284 -13.77 -23.49 -5.47
C GLU A 284 -13.94 -23.25 -3.96
N MET A 285 -15.10 -22.79 -3.53
CA MET A 285 -15.43 -22.58 -2.12
C MET A 285 -15.30 -23.86 -1.28
N TYR A 286 -15.62 -25.02 -1.85
CA TYR A 286 -15.60 -26.29 -1.13
C TYR A 286 -14.21 -26.92 -0.98
N GLY A 287 -13.23 -26.48 -1.77
CA GLY A 287 -11.87 -27.01 -1.73
C GLY A 287 -10.83 -26.11 -1.01
N GLY A 288 -11.19 -24.88 -0.64
CA GLY A 288 -10.24 -23.86 -0.26
C GLY A 288 -10.46 -23.18 1.10
N CYS A 289 -11.34 -23.68 1.98
CA CYS A 289 -11.46 -23.13 3.33
C CYS A 289 -10.28 -23.55 4.22
N ASN A 290 -9.07 -23.12 3.84
CA ASN A 290 -7.94 -23.21 4.74
C ASN A 290 -8.19 -22.29 5.93
N SER A 291 -8.05 -22.83 7.14
CA SER A 291 -8.02 -22.05 8.37
C SER A 291 -6.92 -20.99 8.23
N LEU A 292 -7.18 -19.78 8.74
CA LEU A 292 -6.13 -18.77 8.84
C LEU A 292 -5.15 -19.24 9.92
N GLU A 293 -3.91 -19.50 9.54
CA GLU A 293 -2.91 -20.06 10.43
C GLU A 293 -1.65 -19.18 10.47
N TYR A 294 -1.01 -19.14 11.63
CA TYR A 294 0.28 -18.52 11.78
C TYR A 294 1.36 -19.44 11.18
N LEU A 295 2.26 -18.84 10.44
CA LEU A 295 3.40 -19.55 9.86
C LEU A 295 4.51 -19.77 10.89
N GLY A 296 5.48 -20.63 10.58
CA GLY A 296 6.72 -20.80 11.34
C GLY A 296 7.57 -19.52 11.30
N GLU A 297 8.46 -19.35 12.29
CA GLU A 297 9.25 -18.13 12.48
C GLU A 297 10.07 -17.72 11.24
N GLU A 298 10.71 -18.68 10.56
CA GLU A 298 11.51 -18.42 9.36
C GLU A 298 10.64 -17.93 8.18
N GLU A 299 9.47 -18.52 8.01
CA GLU A 299 8.53 -18.10 6.97
C GLU A 299 7.91 -16.73 7.28
N GLN A 300 7.57 -16.48 8.56
CA GLN A 300 7.10 -15.16 9.00
C GLN A 300 8.12 -14.06 8.68
N LYS A 301 9.41 -14.28 8.96
CA LYS A 301 10.50 -13.33 8.63
C LYS A 301 10.59 -13.06 7.13
N LYS A 302 10.42 -14.11 6.30
CA LYS A 302 10.35 -13.93 4.84
C LYS A 302 9.18 -13.02 4.45
N TRP A 303 7.98 -13.30 4.96
CA TRP A 303 6.80 -12.47 4.70
C TRP A 303 6.97 -11.04 5.21
N GLN A 304 7.56 -10.82 6.39
CA GLN A 304 7.86 -9.49 6.91
C GLN A 304 8.76 -8.70 5.95
N GLY A 305 9.81 -9.33 5.42
CA GLY A 305 10.69 -8.72 4.43
C GLY A 305 9.99 -8.40 3.10
N ALA A 306 9.07 -9.27 2.67
CA ALA A 306 8.37 -9.13 1.39
C ALA A 306 7.46 -7.88 1.31
N PHE A 307 7.03 -7.32 2.44
CA PHE A 307 6.20 -6.11 2.49
C PHE A 307 7.01 -4.81 2.58
N ARG A 308 8.33 -4.90 2.72
CA ARG A 308 9.17 -3.71 2.92
C ARG A 308 9.20 -2.85 1.66
N GLN A 309 8.80 -1.60 1.82
CA GLN A 309 8.90 -0.59 0.79
C GLN A 309 10.34 -0.08 0.70
N ARG A 310 10.82 0.12 -0.52
CA ARG A 310 12.19 0.51 -0.78
C ARG A 310 12.28 1.88 -1.46
N TYR A 311 11.31 2.18 -2.31
CA TYR A 311 11.30 3.36 -3.16
C TYR A 311 10.12 4.26 -2.82
N VAL A 312 10.34 5.58 -2.92
CA VAL A 312 9.32 6.62 -2.81
C VAL A 312 9.29 7.46 -4.09
N THR A 313 10.42 7.58 -4.76
CA THR A 313 10.58 8.38 -5.99
C THR A 313 11.16 7.55 -7.14
N ALA A 314 10.86 7.98 -8.36
CA ALA A 314 11.43 7.41 -9.57
C ALA A 314 12.97 7.50 -9.58
N ASP A 315 13.53 8.61 -9.11
CA ASP A 315 14.98 8.82 -9.07
C ASP A 315 15.68 7.76 -8.22
N GLU A 316 15.08 7.34 -7.10
CA GLU A 316 15.63 6.28 -6.24
C GLU A 316 15.69 4.92 -6.96
N VAL A 317 14.73 4.66 -7.86
CA VAL A 317 14.74 3.46 -8.70
C VAL A 317 15.88 3.52 -9.72
N LEU A 318 16.03 4.67 -10.41
CA LEU A 318 17.09 4.86 -11.40
C LEU A 318 18.49 4.77 -10.77
N GLU A 319 18.66 5.27 -9.54
CA GLU A 319 19.89 5.12 -8.78
C GLU A 319 20.16 3.67 -8.35
N ALA A 320 19.10 2.91 -8.03
CA ALA A 320 19.24 1.51 -7.58
C ALA A 320 19.48 0.55 -8.75
N HIS A 321 18.98 0.87 -9.95
CA HIS A 321 19.05 0.07 -11.16
C HIS A 321 19.74 0.84 -12.32
N PRO A 322 21.03 1.16 -12.20
CA PRO A 322 21.73 2.02 -13.17
C PRO A 322 21.85 1.37 -14.56
N ASN A 323 21.81 0.06 -14.67
CA ASN A 323 21.89 -0.65 -15.95
C ASN A 323 20.61 -0.51 -16.75
N GLU A 324 19.46 -0.48 -16.09
CA GLU A 324 18.11 -0.39 -16.63
C GLU A 324 17.62 1.06 -16.77
N ALA A 325 18.33 2.00 -16.10
CA ALA A 325 17.92 3.40 -16.00
C ALA A 325 17.66 4.07 -17.35
N ASN A 326 18.50 3.83 -18.36
CA ASN A 326 18.33 4.44 -19.69
C ASN A 326 17.06 3.91 -20.37
N ASP A 327 16.81 2.60 -20.33
CA ASP A 327 15.61 1.99 -20.88
C ASP A 327 14.36 2.54 -20.20
N ILE A 328 14.38 2.66 -18.87
CA ILE A 328 13.27 3.19 -18.08
C ILE A 328 12.99 4.65 -18.48
N MET A 329 14.03 5.51 -18.51
CA MET A 329 13.87 6.93 -18.82
C MET A 329 13.36 7.18 -20.25
N GLU A 330 13.70 6.34 -21.22
CA GLU A 330 13.27 6.48 -22.61
C GLU A 330 11.86 5.87 -22.81
N LYS A 331 11.66 4.61 -22.42
CA LYS A 331 10.48 3.82 -22.79
C LYS A 331 9.26 4.16 -21.93
N VAL A 332 9.44 4.38 -20.63
CA VAL A 332 8.30 4.53 -19.70
C VAL A 332 7.51 5.83 -19.94
N PRO A 333 8.15 7.02 -20.06
CA PRO A 333 7.44 8.22 -20.45
C PRO A 333 6.76 8.10 -21.82
N ALA A 334 7.45 7.52 -22.82
CA ALA A 334 6.90 7.35 -24.16
C ALA A 334 5.62 6.50 -24.15
N ARG A 335 5.58 5.38 -23.37
CA ARG A 335 4.39 4.54 -23.21
C ARG A 335 3.22 5.33 -22.60
N LEU A 336 3.46 6.11 -21.55
CA LEU A 336 2.40 6.92 -20.91
C LEU A 336 1.94 8.07 -21.81
N GLU A 337 2.82 8.67 -22.62
CA GLU A 337 2.44 9.68 -23.59
C GLU A 337 1.54 9.13 -24.69
N GLU A 338 1.80 7.91 -25.19
CA GLU A 338 0.90 7.24 -26.14
C GLU A 338 -0.48 6.95 -25.51
N ILE A 339 -0.51 6.44 -24.27
CA ILE A 339 -1.76 6.27 -23.52
C ILE A 339 -2.50 7.60 -23.37
N ASN A 340 -1.79 8.69 -23.04
CA ASN A 340 -2.38 10.02 -22.94
C ASN A 340 -2.94 10.55 -24.26
N LYS A 341 -2.39 10.16 -25.43
CA LYS A 341 -2.99 10.53 -26.72
C LYS A 341 -4.41 9.92 -26.86
N ALA A 342 -4.61 8.66 -26.45
CA ALA A 342 -5.92 8.03 -26.44
C ALA A 342 -6.89 8.69 -25.46
N LEU A 343 -6.39 9.17 -24.31
CA LEU A 343 -7.17 9.81 -23.26
C LEU A 343 -7.28 11.32 -23.41
N LYS A 344 -6.70 11.92 -24.46
CA LYS A 344 -6.61 13.36 -24.65
C LYS A 344 -7.99 14.04 -24.64
N SER A 345 -8.09 15.16 -23.94
CA SER A 345 -9.32 15.94 -23.75
C SER A 345 -10.40 15.21 -22.96
N THR A 346 -10.02 14.17 -22.22
CA THR A 346 -10.85 13.56 -21.19
C THR A 346 -10.30 13.90 -19.81
N PRO A 347 -11.09 13.75 -18.74
CA PRO A 347 -10.58 13.94 -17.39
C PRO A 347 -9.71 12.78 -16.89
N PHE A 348 -9.35 11.83 -17.74
CA PHE A 348 -8.59 10.61 -17.41
C PHE A 348 -7.11 10.70 -17.77
N GLU A 349 -6.67 11.79 -18.41
CA GLU A 349 -5.24 11.99 -18.70
C GLU A 349 -4.40 11.77 -17.45
N VAL A 350 -3.25 11.11 -17.62
CA VAL A 350 -2.34 10.80 -16.52
C VAL A 350 -1.19 11.82 -16.45
N SER A 351 -0.61 11.95 -15.25
CA SER A 351 0.42 12.95 -14.97
C SER A 351 1.64 12.33 -14.30
N TYR A 352 2.58 13.16 -13.88
CA TYR A 352 3.84 12.76 -13.23
C TYR A 352 3.67 11.81 -12.05
N ARG A 353 2.54 11.83 -11.33
CA ARG A 353 2.28 10.88 -10.26
C ARG A 353 2.23 9.44 -10.78
N VAL A 354 1.52 9.22 -11.89
CA VAL A 354 1.42 7.88 -12.50
C VAL A 354 2.77 7.44 -13.05
N LEU A 355 3.54 8.36 -13.64
CA LEU A 355 4.90 8.10 -14.09
C LEU A 355 5.79 7.65 -12.92
N ASN A 356 5.76 8.38 -11.80
CA ASN A 356 6.52 8.02 -10.60
C ASN A 356 6.12 6.64 -10.06
N GLU A 357 4.81 6.37 -9.94
CA GLU A 357 4.30 5.09 -9.43
C GLU A 357 4.61 3.93 -10.38
N LEU A 358 4.56 4.13 -11.71
CA LEU A 358 4.96 3.12 -12.70
C LEU A 358 6.46 2.81 -12.60
N THR A 359 7.30 3.84 -12.47
CA THR A 359 8.76 3.64 -12.30
C THR A 359 9.07 2.91 -11.01
N ILE A 360 8.40 3.25 -9.89
CA ILE A 360 8.54 2.50 -8.63
C ILE A 360 8.11 1.05 -8.80
N MET A 361 7.00 0.79 -9.49
CA MET A 361 6.52 -0.57 -9.75
C MET A 361 7.54 -1.37 -10.56
N ILE A 362 8.17 -0.77 -11.57
CA ILE A 362 9.25 -1.39 -12.34
C ILE A 362 10.44 -1.71 -11.41
N GLY A 363 10.86 -0.78 -10.56
CA GLY A 363 11.93 -1.02 -9.59
C GLY A 363 11.62 -2.18 -8.64
N VAL A 364 10.38 -2.29 -8.17
CA VAL A 364 9.92 -3.42 -7.35
C VAL A 364 9.98 -4.74 -8.14
N MET A 365 9.57 -4.75 -9.41
CA MET A 365 9.63 -5.94 -10.25
C MET A 365 11.08 -6.33 -10.62
N LEU A 366 11.95 -5.35 -10.81
CA LEU A 366 13.39 -5.59 -11.03
C LEU A 366 14.05 -6.20 -9.78
N ASP A 367 13.72 -5.71 -8.57
CA ASP A 367 14.19 -6.30 -7.32
C ASP A 367 13.80 -7.78 -7.18
N ASP A 368 12.67 -8.19 -7.73
CA ASP A 368 12.14 -9.55 -7.66
C ASP A 368 12.52 -10.42 -8.88
N SER A 369 13.14 -9.83 -9.93
CA SER A 369 13.52 -10.54 -11.14
C SER A 369 14.85 -11.26 -10.99
N GLU A 370 15.06 -12.32 -11.79
CA GLU A 370 16.34 -12.96 -11.92
C GLU A 370 17.32 -12.09 -12.73
N GLU A 371 18.61 -12.22 -12.45
CA GLU A 371 19.66 -11.50 -13.18
C GLU A 371 19.62 -11.84 -14.69
N GLY A 372 19.51 -10.82 -15.53
CA GLY A 372 19.41 -10.98 -17.01
C GLY A 372 17.98 -11.16 -17.52
N SER A 373 16.96 -10.89 -16.69
CA SER A 373 15.57 -10.82 -17.15
C SER A 373 15.39 -9.75 -18.23
N ASP A 374 14.47 -9.98 -19.17
CA ASP A 374 14.19 -9.04 -20.26
C ASP A 374 13.48 -7.78 -19.73
N ASN A 375 14.16 -6.63 -19.85
CA ASN A 375 13.66 -5.33 -19.39
C ASN A 375 12.33 -4.95 -20.08
N ASP A 376 12.15 -5.23 -21.36
CA ASP A 376 10.93 -4.90 -22.08
C ASP A 376 9.73 -5.70 -21.53
N SER A 377 9.94 -6.97 -21.20
CA SER A 377 8.91 -7.81 -20.56
C SER A 377 8.53 -7.28 -19.16
N ILE A 378 9.49 -6.79 -18.38
CA ILE A 378 9.23 -6.20 -17.05
C ILE A 378 8.44 -4.89 -17.20
N ILE A 379 8.84 -4.02 -18.13
CA ILE A 379 8.16 -2.76 -18.41
C ILE A 379 6.73 -3.04 -18.89
N ASP A 380 6.52 -3.97 -19.82
CA ASP A 380 5.19 -4.31 -20.32
C ASP A 380 4.29 -4.87 -19.21
N LYS A 381 4.79 -5.75 -18.35
CA LYS A 381 4.04 -6.22 -17.16
C LYS A 381 3.68 -5.09 -16.21
N ALA A 382 4.60 -4.15 -15.97
CA ALA A 382 4.35 -3.01 -15.10
C ALA A 382 3.32 -2.05 -15.71
N VAL A 383 3.38 -1.80 -17.03
CA VAL A 383 2.38 -0.99 -17.74
C VAL A 383 1.01 -1.66 -17.71
N ASP A 384 0.90 -2.97 -17.91
CA ASP A 384 -0.35 -3.71 -17.74
C ASP A 384 -0.94 -3.52 -16.33
N ARG A 385 -0.10 -3.69 -15.29
CA ARG A 385 -0.54 -3.52 -13.90
C ARG A 385 -0.94 -2.09 -13.56
N ILE A 386 -0.21 -1.07 -14.03
CA ILE A 386 -0.56 0.32 -13.76
C ILE A 386 -1.84 0.73 -14.50
N LEU A 387 -2.09 0.19 -15.70
CA LEU A 387 -3.37 0.33 -16.38
C LEU A 387 -4.51 -0.20 -15.51
N LEU A 388 -4.43 -1.45 -15.04
CA LEU A 388 -5.45 -2.09 -14.23
C LEU A 388 -5.65 -1.43 -12.87
N MET A 389 -4.56 -1.06 -12.20
CA MET A 389 -4.60 -0.62 -10.80
C MET A 389 -4.80 0.89 -10.64
N LYS A 390 -4.55 1.67 -11.70
CA LYS A 390 -4.47 3.12 -11.57
C LYS A 390 -5.22 3.90 -12.64
N ILE A 391 -5.12 3.49 -13.90
CA ILE A 391 -5.66 4.26 -15.02
C ILE A 391 -7.11 3.87 -15.29
N LEU A 392 -7.38 2.61 -15.54
CA LEU A 392 -8.73 2.10 -15.84
C LEU A 392 -9.75 2.34 -14.73
N PRO A 393 -9.42 2.22 -13.43
CA PRO A 393 -10.38 2.49 -12.34
C PRO A 393 -10.98 3.90 -12.33
N ARG A 394 -10.38 4.84 -13.06
CA ARG A 394 -10.83 6.23 -13.21
C ARG A 394 -11.76 6.44 -14.40
N ILE A 395 -11.79 5.46 -15.33
CA ILE A 395 -12.47 5.57 -16.60
C ILE A 395 -13.93 5.15 -16.45
N GLU A 396 -14.82 6.09 -16.75
CA GLU A 396 -16.26 5.91 -16.80
C GLU A 396 -16.87 6.94 -17.76
N GLY A 397 -17.93 6.58 -18.47
CA GLY A 397 -18.62 7.51 -19.38
C GLY A 397 -19.51 6.81 -20.39
N ASP A 398 -20.13 7.61 -21.19
CA ASP A 398 -21.01 7.23 -22.28
C ASP A 398 -20.30 7.15 -23.64
N SER A 399 -21.05 6.71 -24.65
CA SER A 399 -20.54 6.59 -26.03
C SER A 399 -20.04 7.93 -26.58
N ASP A 400 -20.64 9.06 -26.21
CA ASP A 400 -20.23 10.39 -26.70
C ASP A 400 -18.83 10.76 -26.20
N MET A 401 -18.49 10.36 -24.98
CA MET A 401 -17.16 10.59 -24.40
C MET A 401 -16.06 9.75 -25.09
N PHE A 402 -16.38 8.53 -25.47
CA PHE A 402 -15.38 7.61 -26.01
C PHE A 402 -15.28 7.63 -27.53
N ASN A 403 -16.33 8.02 -28.26
CA ASN A 403 -16.28 8.12 -29.70
C ASN A 403 -15.36 9.27 -30.17
N LEU A 404 -14.55 9.00 -31.18
CA LEU A 404 -13.63 9.96 -31.77
C LEU A 404 -14.27 10.61 -33.00
N SER A 405 -14.38 11.96 -33.01
CA SER A 405 -14.83 12.66 -34.20
C SER A 405 -13.85 12.46 -35.37
N GLN A 406 -14.36 12.50 -36.62
CA GLN A 406 -13.52 12.36 -37.82
C GLN A 406 -12.40 13.44 -37.87
N ASP A 407 -12.68 14.64 -37.38
CA ASP A 407 -11.69 15.73 -37.32
C ASP A 407 -10.58 15.42 -36.31
N PHE A 408 -10.90 14.81 -35.17
CA PHE A 408 -9.91 14.36 -34.18
C PHE A 408 -9.05 13.24 -34.78
N GLN A 409 -9.68 12.24 -35.41
CA GLN A 409 -8.98 11.12 -36.06
C GLN A 409 -7.99 11.62 -37.11
N ARG A 410 -8.40 12.56 -37.98
CA ARG A 410 -7.51 13.17 -38.98
C ARG A 410 -6.34 13.93 -38.35
N LYS A 411 -6.61 14.74 -37.33
CA LYS A 411 -5.58 15.55 -36.67
C LYS A 411 -4.54 14.72 -35.91
N GLN A 412 -4.95 13.58 -35.37
CA GLN A 412 -4.08 12.69 -34.58
C GLN A 412 -3.59 11.49 -35.42
N GLU A 413 -3.98 11.41 -36.71
CA GLU A 413 -3.63 10.31 -37.65
C GLU A 413 -4.03 8.91 -37.09
N VAL A 414 -5.14 8.82 -36.36
CA VAL A 414 -5.61 7.59 -35.74
C VAL A 414 -6.71 6.91 -36.57
N LYS A 415 -6.62 5.59 -36.65
CA LYS A 415 -7.58 4.74 -37.37
C LYS A 415 -8.78 4.30 -36.53
N TYR A 416 -8.70 4.43 -35.22
CA TYR A 416 -9.72 3.97 -34.28
C TYR A 416 -10.90 4.93 -34.24
N ALA A 417 -12.12 4.40 -34.19
CA ALA A 417 -13.35 5.18 -34.01
C ALA A 417 -13.64 5.45 -32.51
N ASN A 418 -13.14 4.58 -31.65
CA ASN A 418 -13.37 4.63 -30.21
C ASN A 418 -12.05 4.70 -29.43
N ARG A 419 -12.02 5.51 -28.35
CA ARG A 419 -10.84 5.67 -27.49
C ARG A 419 -10.44 4.40 -26.77
N LEU A 420 -11.43 3.56 -26.36
CA LEU A 420 -11.15 2.31 -25.67
C LEU A 420 -10.50 1.28 -26.61
N GLU A 421 -10.94 1.21 -27.89
CA GLU A 421 -10.27 0.38 -28.89
C GLU A 421 -8.80 0.81 -29.06
N TRP A 422 -8.57 2.13 -29.14
CA TRP A 422 -7.20 2.64 -29.23
C TRP A 422 -6.39 2.31 -27.99
N LEU A 423 -6.96 2.49 -26.77
CA LEU A 423 -6.31 2.16 -25.51
C LEU A 423 -6.01 0.65 -25.40
N LYS A 424 -6.91 -0.23 -25.92
CA LYS A 424 -6.68 -1.68 -25.95
C LYS A 424 -5.43 -2.02 -26.78
N GLU A 425 -5.25 -1.37 -27.94
CA GLU A 425 -4.07 -1.61 -28.78
C GLU A 425 -2.77 -1.10 -28.15
N LEU A 426 -2.84 -0.02 -27.38
CA LEU A 426 -1.68 0.51 -26.66
C LEU A 426 -1.32 -0.31 -25.41
N ALA A 427 -2.27 -1.04 -24.85
CA ALA A 427 -2.02 -1.91 -23.69
C ALA A 427 -1.14 -3.10 -24.12
N PRO A 428 -0.16 -3.51 -23.28
CA PRO A 428 0.73 -4.62 -23.59
C PRO A 428 -0.01 -5.95 -23.80
N ALA A 429 0.42 -6.75 -24.75
CA ALA A 429 -0.07 -8.11 -24.96
C ALA A 429 0.76 -9.10 -24.15
N ILE A 430 0.52 -9.16 -22.84
CA ILE A 430 1.30 -10.01 -21.91
C ILE A 430 0.90 -11.49 -21.97
N VAL A 431 -0.30 -11.80 -22.46
CA VAL A 431 -0.80 -13.17 -22.71
C VAL A 431 -1.67 -13.18 -23.95
N ASP A 432 -1.85 -14.36 -24.56
CA ASP A 432 -2.76 -14.56 -25.70
C ASP A 432 -4.23 -14.38 -25.29
N GLU A 433 -5.08 -13.92 -26.23
CA GLU A 433 -6.53 -13.76 -25.99
C GLU A 433 -7.25 -15.09 -25.69
N SER A 434 -6.65 -16.22 -26.09
CA SER A 434 -7.16 -17.56 -25.78
C SER A 434 -6.76 -18.08 -24.40
N ASP A 435 -5.87 -17.38 -23.68
CA ASP A 435 -5.43 -17.77 -22.33
C ASP A 435 -6.53 -17.48 -21.31
N GLU A 436 -6.74 -18.41 -20.37
CA GLU A 436 -7.74 -18.25 -19.30
C GLU A 436 -7.49 -17.05 -18.37
N THR A 437 -6.27 -16.51 -18.38
CA THR A 437 -5.88 -15.33 -17.60
C THR A 437 -6.06 -14.01 -18.35
N TYR A 438 -6.36 -14.05 -19.66
CA TYR A 438 -6.56 -12.85 -20.48
C TYR A 438 -7.55 -11.83 -19.87
N PRO A 439 -8.71 -12.25 -19.31
CA PRO A 439 -9.65 -11.32 -18.67
C PRO A 439 -9.06 -10.54 -17.48
N GLN A 440 -7.93 -11.00 -16.94
CA GLN A 440 -7.23 -10.36 -15.81
C GLN A 440 -6.14 -9.40 -16.26
N THR A 441 -5.95 -9.22 -17.56
CA THR A 441 -5.02 -8.25 -18.15
C THR A 441 -5.72 -6.93 -18.45
N ALA A 442 -4.94 -5.87 -18.66
CA ALA A 442 -5.48 -4.58 -19.09
C ALA A 442 -6.25 -4.70 -20.40
N ARG A 443 -5.74 -5.47 -21.38
CA ARG A 443 -6.45 -5.72 -22.66
C ARG A 443 -7.79 -6.40 -22.46
N GLY A 444 -7.83 -7.44 -21.64
CA GLY A 444 -9.07 -8.16 -21.33
C GLY A 444 -10.10 -7.29 -20.64
N LYS A 445 -9.64 -6.48 -19.67
CA LYS A 445 -10.53 -5.54 -18.97
C LYS A 445 -11.06 -4.43 -19.89
N ILE A 446 -10.21 -3.88 -20.76
CA ILE A 446 -10.66 -2.88 -21.73
C ILE A 446 -11.66 -3.52 -22.72
N GLN A 447 -11.46 -4.76 -23.13
CA GLN A 447 -12.41 -5.49 -23.96
C GLN A 447 -13.79 -5.62 -23.28
N GLU A 448 -13.81 -6.00 -21.99
CA GLU A 448 -15.06 -6.02 -21.19
C GLU A 448 -15.74 -4.64 -21.15
N MET A 449 -14.96 -3.56 -21.00
CA MET A 449 -15.47 -2.20 -21.00
C MET A 449 -16.05 -1.79 -22.37
N ILE A 450 -15.44 -2.21 -23.47
CA ILE A 450 -15.95 -1.98 -24.84
C ILE A 450 -17.28 -2.71 -25.02
N GLU A 451 -17.37 -3.99 -24.70
CA GLU A 451 -18.60 -4.79 -24.81
C GLU A 451 -19.73 -4.20 -23.97
N ARG A 452 -19.42 -3.68 -22.78
CA ARG A 452 -20.41 -2.99 -21.93
C ARG A 452 -20.88 -1.68 -22.56
N LEU A 453 -19.97 -0.89 -23.15
CA LEU A 453 -20.30 0.34 -23.87
C LEU A 453 -21.22 0.08 -25.06
N GLU A 454 -20.96 -0.97 -25.86
CA GLU A 454 -21.77 -1.37 -26.99
C GLU A 454 -23.18 -1.82 -26.59
N ASN A 455 -23.29 -2.55 -25.47
CA ASN A 455 -24.57 -3.11 -25.01
C ASN A 455 -25.42 -2.14 -24.21
N GLN A 456 -24.81 -1.17 -23.50
CA GLN A 456 -25.48 -0.32 -22.50
C GLN A 456 -25.32 1.17 -22.79
N GLU A 457 -24.58 1.56 -23.86
CA GLU A 457 -24.23 2.95 -24.19
C GLU A 457 -23.43 3.69 -23.09
N PHE A 458 -23.04 2.97 -22.03
CA PHE A 458 -22.26 3.46 -20.90
C PHE A 458 -21.29 2.38 -20.43
N THR A 459 -20.11 2.80 -20.03
CA THR A 459 -19.13 1.89 -19.43
C THR A 459 -18.42 2.53 -18.24
N ARG A 460 -17.96 1.65 -17.36
CA ARG A 460 -17.08 1.97 -16.24
C ARG A 460 -16.17 0.78 -15.96
N PHE A 461 -15.05 1.03 -15.29
CA PHE A 461 -14.14 -0.05 -14.88
C PHE A 461 -14.83 -1.06 -13.95
N TRP A 462 -15.62 -0.54 -13.03
CA TRP A 462 -16.34 -1.34 -12.04
C TRP A 462 -17.50 -2.12 -12.65
N PRO A 463 -17.83 -3.31 -12.09
CA PRO A 463 -18.97 -4.09 -12.55
C PRO A 463 -20.29 -3.34 -12.53
#